data_c517f9549f2cf4876c10e000a94ef161
#
_entry.id   c517f9549f2cf4876c10e000a94ef161
#
_cell.length_a   1.000
_cell.length_b   1.000
_cell.length_c   1.000
_cell.angle_alpha   90.00
_cell.angle_beta   90.00
_cell.angle_gamma   90.00
#
_symmetry.space_group_name_H-M   'P 1'
#
loop_
_entity.id
_entity.type
_entity.pdbx_description
1 polymer ?
#
loop_
_entity_poly.entity_id
_entity_poly.type
_entity_poly.pdbx_seq_one_letter_code
_entity_poly.pdbx_strand_id
1 'polypeptide(L)'
;MAGREGVPILRNVRRLPDPTSRLLVASDAAHRLGGAVPSPAAAFLITLIVLPSLFWLVALKRTTGFTVPEEWLMTNLVPQVHSWVQTMAPPLDALLIGISGLGSGWFVAAGFGVLGLLALAKGRRDLALVLAAGTLAFPMEWALKFFTAIPPITPLQLLNALFDVREVGLDDLADFPAGHALRASVFYGLAAFCVARLAPDRRQGLTAYGVAVLLIGAISMTRIYLEAHYPIDVLGGWMAGAALVSVIVAVHVLGLAERIRAADALAAASDQRPRRVAVPLRHRRES
;
A
#
# COMPACT_ATOMS: atom_id res chain seq x y z
N MET A 1 56.13 -18.16 -48.45
CA MET A 1 55.29 -16.95 -48.37
C MET A 1 53.96 -17.34 -47.79
N ALA A 2 53.71 -17.12 -46.52
CA ALA A 2 52.44 -17.37 -45.86
C ALA A 2 52.06 -16.16 -45.07
N GLY A 3 51.00 -15.46 -45.52
CA GLY A 3 50.48 -14.27 -44.89
C GLY A 3 49.79 -14.62 -43.55
N ARG A 4 50.12 -13.91 -42.49
CA ARG A 4 49.42 -13.93 -41.22
C ARG A 4 48.28 -12.90 -41.28
N GLU A 5 47.06 -13.41 -41.42
CA GLU A 5 45.88 -12.61 -41.22
C GLU A 5 45.68 -12.33 -39.72
N GLY A 6 45.70 -11.07 -39.35
CA GLY A 6 45.41 -10.63 -37.99
C GLY A 6 43.90 -10.70 -37.68
N VAL A 7 43.54 -11.45 -36.66
CA VAL A 7 42.16 -11.55 -36.11
C VAL A 7 41.84 -10.24 -35.39
N PRO A 8 40.77 -9.52 -35.74
CA PRO A 8 40.37 -8.32 -35.01
C PRO A 8 39.74 -8.72 -33.68
N ILE A 9 40.45 -8.44 -32.59
CA ILE A 9 39.92 -8.53 -31.22
C ILE A 9 38.88 -7.42 -31.05
N LEU A 10 37.60 -7.75 -31.29
CA LEU A 10 36.48 -6.89 -30.93
C LEU A 10 36.39 -6.82 -29.40
N ARG A 11 37.03 -5.83 -28.80
CA ARG A 11 36.78 -5.43 -27.42
C ARG A 11 35.38 -4.85 -27.35
N ASN A 12 34.44 -5.67 -26.90
CA ASN A 12 33.11 -5.26 -26.50
C ASN A 12 33.21 -4.47 -25.19
N VAL A 13 33.67 -3.23 -25.26
CA VAL A 13 33.64 -2.28 -24.13
C VAL A 13 32.18 -1.89 -23.98
N ARG A 14 31.47 -2.54 -23.06
CA ARG A 14 30.20 -2.01 -22.56
C ARG A 14 30.48 -0.56 -22.11
N ARG A 15 30.11 0.40 -22.93
CA ARG A 15 30.11 1.81 -22.53
C ARG A 15 29.19 1.91 -21.33
N LEU A 16 29.77 2.25 -20.18
CA LEU A 16 28.98 2.64 -19.01
C LEU A 16 28.07 3.80 -19.47
N PRO A 17 26.78 3.79 -19.12
CA PRO A 17 25.86 4.85 -19.51
C PRO A 17 26.44 6.18 -19.04
N ASP A 18 26.43 7.17 -19.96
CA ASP A 18 26.90 8.53 -19.76
C ASP A 18 26.35 9.10 -18.44
N PRO A 19 27.17 9.77 -17.61
CA PRO A 19 26.71 10.42 -16.38
C PRO A 19 25.50 11.34 -16.58
N THR A 20 25.41 12.00 -17.75
CA THR A 20 24.26 12.84 -18.12
C THR A 20 22.96 12.05 -18.27
N SER A 21 23.01 10.81 -18.77
CA SER A 21 21.84 9.94 -18.86
C SER A 21 21.33 9.49 -17.50
N ARG A 22 22.22 9.33 -16.51
CA ARG A 22 21.86 8.99 -15.11
C ARG A 22 21.22 10.17 -14.38
N LEU A 23 21.71 11.39 -14.62
CA LEU A 23 21.12 12.61 -14.07
C LEU A 23 19.74 12.88 -14.66
N LEU A 24 19.51 12.64 -15.94
CA LEU A 24 18.21 12.76 -16.59
C LEU A 24 17.20 11.74 -16.02
N VAL A 25 17.62 10.51 -15.77
CA VAL A 25 16.76 9.47 -15.14
C VAL A 25 16.44 9.83 -13.70
N ALA A 26 17.38 10.37 -12.93
CA ALA A 26 17.17 10.81 -11.56
C ALA A 26 16.24 12.06 -11.49
N SER A 27 16.42 13.02 -12.40
CA SER A 27 15.57 14.20 -12.54
C SER A 27 14.14 13.84 -12.98
N ASP A 28 14.00 12.93 -13.94
CA ASP A 28 12.69 12.44 -14.40
C ASP A 28 11.98 11.62 -13.30
N ALA A 29 12.72 10.85 -12.51
CA ALA A 29 12.19 10.17 -11.33
C ALA A 29 11.71 11.15 -10.25
N ALA A 30 12.46 12.23 -9.99
CA ALA A 30 12.05 13.28 -9.05
C ALA A 30 10.83 14.06 -9.54
N HIS A 31 10.75 14.36 -10.84
CA HIS A 31 9.59 15.01 -11.47
C HIS A 31 8.33 14.13 -11.44
N ARG A 32 8.50 12.81 -11.63
CA ARG A 32 7.41 11.82 -11.51
C ARG A 32 6.93 11.63 -10.06
N LEU A 33 7.79 11.89 -9.07
CA LEU A 33 7.39 11.89 -7.65
C LEU A 33 6.45 13.06 -7.30
N GLY A 34 6.55 14.21 -8.01
CA GLY A 34 5.78 15.42 -7.71
C GLY A 34 4.32 15.42 -8.15
N GLY A 35 3.86 14.43 -8.94
CA GLY A 35 2.59 14.58 -9.66
C GLY A 35 1.34 14.03 -8.96
N ALA A 36 1.39 12.87 -8.32
CA ALA A 36 0.23 12.22 -7.68
C ALA A 36 0.58 11.44 -6.40
N VAL A 37 1.84 11.48 -5.97
CA VAL A 37 2.30 10.78 -4.77
C VAL A 37 2.31 11.76 -3.59
N PRO A 38 1.70 11.41 -2.44
CA PRO A 38 1.74 12.26 -1.25
C PRO A 38 3.20 12.56 -0.86
N SER A 39 3.48 13.82 -0.49
CA SER A 39 4.79 14.15 0.07
C SER A 39 4.98 13.42 1.41
N PRO A 40 6.22 13.10 1.81
CA PRO A 40 6.50 12.50 3.12
C PRO A 40 5.93 13.33 4.27
N ALA A 41 5.94 14.67 4.13
CA ALA A 41 5.33 15.57 5.11
C ALA A 41 3.81 15.38 5.17
N ALA A 42 3.12 15.27 4.03
CA ALA A 42 1.68 15.01 4.01
C ALA A 42 1.35 13.64 4.64
N ALA A 43 2.10 12.58 4.30
CA ALA A 43 1.93 11.27 4.91
C ALA A 43 2.16 11.30 6.43
N PHE A 44 3.19 12.04 6.89
CA PHE A 44 3.46 12.23 8.31
C PHE A 44 2.33 12.99 9.02
N LEU A 45 1.82 14.08 8.44
CA LEU A 45 0.70 14.84 8.99
C LEU A 45 -0.58 14.00 9.07
N ILE A 46 -0.89 13.21 8.03
CA ILE A 46 -2.01 12.27 8.06
C ILE A 46 -1.85 11.29 9.22
N THR A 47 -0.68 10.69 9.38
CA THR A 47 -0.41 9.75 10.47
C THR A 47 -0.55 10.43 11.84
N LEU A 48 -0.02 11.65 12.00
CA LEU A 48 -0.07 12.43 13.23
C LEU A 48 -1.52 12.79 13.65
N ILE A 49 -2.41 12.99 12.70
CA ILE A 49 -3.83 13.25 12.98
C ILE A 49 -4.59 11.93 13.20
N VAL A 50 -4.38 10.96 12.33
CA VAL A 50 -5.17 9.72 12.31
C VAL A 50 -4.89 8.85 13.53
N LEU A 51 -3.63 8.71 13.95
CA LEU A 51 -3.30 7.83 15.10
C LEU A 51 -3.92 8.30 16.42
N PRO A 52 -3.81 9.57 16.84
CA PRO A 52 -4.49 10.04 18.04
C PRO A 52 -6.02 9.94 17.95
N SER A 53 -6.57 10.23 16.75
CA SER A 53 -8.02 10.10 16.53
C SER A 53 -8.48 8.66 16.61
N LEU A 54 -7.72 7.71 16.07
CA LEU A 54 -7.99 6.29 16.20
C LEU A 54 -7.91 5.84 17.67
N PHE A 55 -6.90 6.29 18.40
CA PHE A 55 -6.77 6.00 19.83
C PHE A 55 -7.97 6.53 20.62
N TRP A 56 -8.38 7.77 20.35
CA TRP A 56 -9.57 8.35 20.96
C TRP A 56 -10.83 7.56 20.61
N LEU A 57 -11.00 7.12 19.36
CA LEU A 57 -12.13 6.31 18.91
C LEU A 57 -12.17 4.95 19.63
N VAL A 58 -11.01 4.31 19.82
CA VAL A 58 -10.86 3.07 20.60
C VAL A 58 -11.30 3.31 22.04
N ALA A 59 -10.84 4.40 22.66
CA ALA A 59 -11.21 4.75 24.02
C ALA A 59 -12.71 5.02 24.13
N LEU A 60 -13.30 5.73 23.19
CA LEU A 60 -14.72 6.01 23.12
C LEU A 60 -15.53 4.70 23.04
N LYS A 61 -15.18 3.81 22.11
CA LYS A 61 -15.83 2.51 21.95
C LYS A 61 -15.79 1.69 23.24
N ARG A 62 -14.66 1.70 23.96
CA ARG A 62 -14.53 0.96 25.23
C ARG A 62 -15.31 1.54 26.39
N THR A 63 -15.52 2.86 26.40
CA THR A 63 -16.17 3.56 27.53
C THR A 63 -17.67 3.72 27.36
N THR A 64 -18.13 3.97 26.14
CA THR A 64 -19.55 4.29 25.86
C THR A 64 -20.29 3.18 25.12
N GLY A 65 -19.57 2.19 24.55
CA GLY A 65 -20.17 1.21 23.66
C GLY A 65 -20.62 1.82 22.35
N PHE A 66 -21.89 1.65 22.00
CA PHE A 66 -22.49 2.22 20.81
C PHE A 66 -23.10 3.59 21.11
N THR A 67 -23.09 4.49 20.14
CA THR A 67 -23.87 5.72 20.23
C THR A 67 -25.36 5.43 20.01
N VAL A 68 -26.25 6.18 20.69
CA VAL A 68 -27.71 6.00 20.52
C VAL A 68 -28.15 6.08 19.05
N PRO A 69 -27.64 7.00 18.21
CA PRO A 69 -27.96 7.03 16.79
C PRO A 69 -27.52 5.77 16.02
N GLU A 70 -26.37 5.19 16.35
CA GLU A 70 -25.87 3.97 15.69
C GLU A 70 -26.71 2.75 16.09
N GLU A 71 -27.03 2.61 17.37
CA GLU A 71 -27.88 1.55 17.85
C GLU A 71 -29.26 1.63 17.19
N TRP A 72 -29.88 2.81 17.15
CA TRP A 72 -31.15 3.01 16.45
C TRP A 72 -31.05 2.64 14.97
N LEU A 73 -29.99 3.06 14.27
CA LEU A 73 -29.76 2.78 12.86
C LEU A 73 -29.70 1.26 12.62
N MET A 74 -28.88 0.56 13.40
CA MET A 74 -28.62 -0.87 13.23
C MET A 74 -29.78 -1.76 13.69
N THR A 75 -30.60 -1.27 14.63
CA THR A 75 -31.76 -2.06 15.12
C THR A 75 -33.05 -1.78 14.37
N ASN A 76 -33.18 -0.61 13.76
CA ASN A 76 -34.46 -0.21 13.15
C ASN A 76 -34.41 -0.04 11.63
N LEU A 77 -33.41 0.67 11.11
CA LEU A 77 -33.38 1.01 9.68
C LEU A 77 -32.68 -0.06 8.84
N VAL A 78 -31.47 -0.48 9.25
CA VAL A 78 -30.67 -1.40 8.46
C VAL A 78 -31.37 -2.75 8.23
N PRO A 79 -31.93 -3.42 9.23
CA PRO A 79 -32.62 -4.69 9.03
C PRO A 79 -33.85 -4.57 8.09
N GLN A 80 -34.56 -3.44 8.15
CA GLN A 80 -35.70 -3.19 7.25
C GLN A 80 -35.22 -3.03 5.79
N VAL A 81 -34.16 -2.26 5.58
CA VAL A 81 -33.60 -2.08 4.25
C VAL A 81 -33.04 -3.39 3.70
N HIS A 82 -32.33 -4.15 4.53
CA HIS A 82 -31.76 -5.46 4.16
C HIS A 82 -32.87 -6.44 3.77
N SER A 83 -33.88 -6.62 4.62
CA SER A 83 -35.02 -7.48 4.33
C SER A 83 -35.77 -7.04 3.08
N TRP A 84 -35.99 -5.74 2.88
CA TRP A 84 -36.65 -5.21 1.70
C TRP A 84 -35.84 -5.52 0.42
N VAL A 85 -34.51 -5.30 0.43
CA VAL A 85 -33.64 -5.61 -0.72
C VAL A 85 -33.64 -7.10 -1.03
N GLN A 86 -33.49 -7.95 -0.01
CA GLN A 86 -33.56 -9.40 -0.18
C GLN A 86 -34.86 -9.87 -0.84
N THR A 87 -35.97 -9.24 -0.50
CA THR A 87 -37.30 -9.64 -0.98
C THR A 87 -37.59 -9.06 -2.37
N MET A 88 -37.29 -7.76 -2.57
CA MET A 88 -37.72 -7.02 -3.76
C MET A 88 -36.66 -6.98 -4.85
N ALA A 89 -35.38 -7.14 -4.49
CA ALA A 89 -34.24 -7.06 -5.42
C ALA A 89 -33.16 -8.09 -5.09
N PRO A 90 -33.42 -9.40 -5.10
CA PRO A 90 -32.43 -10.44 -4.77
C PRO A 90 -31.13 -10.35 -5.55
N PRO A 91 -31.11 -9.96 -6.86
CA PRO A 91 -29.85 -9.77 -7.57
C PRO A 91 -28.99 -8.65 -7.00
N LEU A 92 -29.60 -7.60 -6.42
CA LEU A 92 -28.87 -6.53 -5.76
C LEU A 92 -28.26 -7.01 -4.44
N ASP A 93 -28.98 -7.80 -3.66
CA ASP A 93 -28.46 -8.44 -2.45
C ASP A 93 -27.21 -9.28 -2.76
N ALA A 94 -27.32 -10.17 -3.75
CA ALA A 94 -26.20 -10.98 -4.21
C ALA A 94 -25.00 -10.13 -4.67
N LEU A 95 -25.25 -9.01 -5.37
CA LEU A 95 -24.20 -8.07 -5.78
C LEU A 95 -23.51 -7.44 -4.56
N LEU A 96 -24.27 -6.99 -3.57
CA LEU A 96 -23.73 -6.37 -2.34
C LEU A 96 -22.90 -7.38 -1.54
N ILE A 97 -23.34 -8.63 -1.43
CA ILE A 97 -22.55 -9.71 -0.85
C ILE A 97 -21.24 -9.92 -1.63
N GLY A 98 -21.31 -9.95 -2.96
CA GLY A 98 -20.12 -10.05 -3.83
C GLY A 98 -19.15 -8.90 -3.64
N ILE A 99 -19.65 -7.65 -3.54
CA ILE A 99 -18.81 -6.47 -3.25
C ILE A 99 -18.16 -6.61 -1.88
N SER A 100 -18.88 -7.07 -0.86
CA SER A 100 -18.30 -7.34 0.46
C SER A 100 -17.12 -8.31 0.38
N GLY A 101 -17.24 -9.35 -0.45
CA GLY A 101 -16.18 -10.34 -0.68
C GLY A 101 -14.84 -9.76 -1.15
N LEU A 102 -14.86 -8.60 -1.84
CA LEU A 102 -13.64 -7.90 -2.28
C LEU A 102 -12.80 -7.34 -1.11
N GLY A 103 -13.36 -7.23 0.09
CA GLY A 103 -12.66 -6.86 1.32
C GLY A 103 -12.30 -8.07 2.20
N SER A 104 -12.65 -9.29 1.80
CA SER A 104 -12.37 -10.50 2.56
C SER A 104 -10.86 -10.73 2.71
N GLY A 105 -10.47 -11.41 3.80
CA GLY A 105 -9.06 -11.70 4.07
C GLY A 105 -8.37 -12.45 2.93
N TRP A 106 -9.05 -13.46 2.40
CA TRP A 106 -8.51 -14.29 1.31
C TRP A 106 -8.35 -13.51 0.00
N PHE A 107 -9.33 -12.69 -0.37
CA PHE A 107 -9.26 -11.88 -1.58
C PHE A 107 -8.12 -10.88 -1.49
N VAL A 108 -8.00 -10.17 -0.37
CA VAL A 108 -6.94 -9.18 -0.14
C VAL A 108 -5.56 -9.85 -0.09
N ALA A 109 -5.43 -10.99 0.60
CA ALA A 109 -4.16 -11.73 0.65
C ALA A 109 -3.73 -12.22 -0.75
N ALA A 110 -4.65 -12.80 -1.51
CA ALA A 110 -4.40 -13.22 -2.88
C ALA A 110 -4.04 -12.02 -3.77
N GLY A 111 -4.74 -10.89 -3.61
CA GLY A 111 -4.48 -9.65 -4.33
C GLY A 111 -3.08 -9.11 -4.07
N PHE A 112 -2.63 -9.05 -2.82
CA PHE A 112 -1.25 -8.67 -2.49
C PHE A 112 -0.24 -9.61 -3.13
N GLY A 113 -0.49 -10.92 -3.08
CA GLY A 113 0.36 -11.93 -3.71
C GLY A 113 0.49 -11.72 -5.22
N VAL A 114 -0.64 -11.60 -5.93
CA VAL A 114 -0.67 -11.41 -7.39
C VAL A 114 -0.01 -10.10 -7.80
N LEU A 115 -0.39 -8.98 -7.18
CA LEU A 115 0.21 -7.69 -7.52
C LEU A 115 1.70 -7.62 -7.17
N GLY A 116 2.11 -8.23 -6.06
CA GLY A 116 3.51 -8.36 -5.67
C GLY A 116 4.34 -9.14 -6.68
N LEU A 117 3.83 -10.28 -7.12
CA LEU A 117 4.48 -11.10 -8.17
C LEU A 117 4.54 -10.37 -9.51
N LEU A 118 3.48 -9.68 -9.92
CA LEU A 118 3.48 -8.85 -11.12
C LEU A 118 4.50 -7.70 -11.04
N ALA A 119 4.63 -7.06 -9.88
CA ALA A 119 5.64 -6.03 -9.66
C ALA A 119 7.05 -6.61 -9.79
N LEU A 120 7.31 -7.78 -9.19
CA LEU A 120 8.60 -8.49 -9.32
C LEU A 120 8.90 -8.89 -10.77
N ALA A 121 7.93 -9.45 -11.49
CA ALA A 121 8.07 -9.83 -12.89
C ALA A 121 8.41 -8.64 -13.80
N LYS A 122 7.94 -7.44 -13.43
CA LYS A 122 8.28 -6.18 -14.11
C LYS A 122 9.56 -5.51 -13.57
N GLY A 123 10.32 -6.19 -12.71
CA GLY A 123 11.55 -5.67 -12.10
C GLY A 123 11.33 -4.56 -11.06
N ARG A 124 10.09 -4.34 -10.62
CA ARG A 124 9.73 -3.27 -9.68
C ARG A 124 9.74 -3.79 -8.23
N ARG A 125 10.94 -4.17 -7.77
CA ARG A 125 11.16 -4.66 -6.40
C ARG A 125 10.72 -3.65 -5.34
N ASP A 126 10.85 -2.37 -5.62
CA ASP A 126 10.41 -1.28 -4.77
C ASP A 126 8.89 -1.33 -4.48
N LEU A 127 8.07 -1.53 -5.51
CA LEU A 127 6.62 -1.66 -5.37
C LEU A 127 6.20 -3.02 -4.78
N ALA A 128 6.94 -4.08 -5.09
CA ALA A 128 6.70 -5.38 -4.47
C ALA A 128 6.89 -5.33 -2.94
N LEU A 129 7.89 -4.60 -2.44
CA LEU A 129 8.10 -4.37 -1.01
C LEU A 129 6.96 -3.55 -0.37
N VAL A 130 6.45 -2.54 -1.07
CA VAL A 130 5.27 -1.77 -0.63
C VAL A 130 4.06 -2.69 -0.46
N LEU A 131 3.79 -3.55 -1.44
CA LEU A 131 2.66 -4.49 -1.40
C LEU A 131 2.87 -5.57 -0.31
N ALA A 132 4.09 -6.08 -0.16
CA ALA A 132 4.43 -6.99 0.92
C ALA A 132 4.22 -6.35 2.31
N ALA A 133 4.62 -5.07 2.49
CA ALA A 133 4.35 -4.34 3.72
C ALA A 133 2.83 -4.15 3.97
N GLY A 134 2.01 -4.12 2.93
CA GLY A 134 0.55 -4.06 3.04
C GLY A 134 -0.06 -5.25 3.79
N THR A 135 0.60 -6.42 3.78
CA THR A 135 0.15 -7.59 4.55
C THR A 135 0.17 -7.38 6.06
N LEU A 136 0.85 -6.32 6.54
CA LEU A 136 0.78 -5.89 7.95
C LEU A 136 -0.64 -5.47 8.37
N ALA A 137 -1.57 -5.27 7.42
CA ALA A 137 -2.98 -5.06 7.73
C ALA A 137 -3.57 -6.19 8.58
N PHE A 138 -3.18 -7.45 8.33
CA PHE A 138 -3.70 -8.61 9.06
C PHE A 138 -3.28 -8.63 10.54
N PRO A 139 -1.97 -8.63 10.88
CA PRO A 139 -1.58 -8.60 12.28
C PRO A 139 -2.02 -7.32 12.99
N MET A 140 -2.10 -6.19 12.30
CA MET A 140 -2.61 -4.94 12.87
C MET A 140 -4.09 -5.06 13.22
N GLU A 141 -4.92 -5.62 12.34
CA GLU A 141 -6.34 -5.87 12.63
C GLU A 141 -6.50 -6.74 13.87
N TRP A 142 -5.74 -7.83 13.96
CA TRP A 142 -5.81 -8.72 15.11
C TRP A 142 -5.35 -8.04 16.41
N ALA A 143 -4.29 -7.26 16.34
CA ALA A 143 -3.85 -6.49 17.49
C ALA A 143 -4.94 -5.52 17.98
N LEU A 144 -5.55 -4.76 17.06
CA LEU A 144 -6.61 -3.83 17.40
C LEU A 144 -7.83 -4.55 17.98
N LYS A 145 -8.29 -5.64 17.35
CA LYS A 145 -9.41 -6.45 17.86
C LYS A 145 -9.12 -7.03 19.24
N PHE A 146 -7.90 -7.53 19.46
CA PHE A 146 -7.49 -8.05 20.76
C PHE A 146 -7.57 -6.97 21.86
N PHE A 147 -7.11 -5.76 21.58
CA PHE A 147 -7.13 -4.67 22.56
C PHE A 147 -8.50 -4.01 22.74
N THR A 148 -9.42 -4.15 21.79
CA THR A 148 -10.73 -3.48 21.81
C THR A 148 -11.89 -4.41 22.19
N ALA A 149 -11.70 -5.72 22.13
CA ALA A 149 -12.74 -6.71 22.45
C ALA A 149 -13.32 -6.55 23.85
N ILE A 150 -14.65 -6.65 23.95
CA ILE A 150 -15.41 -6.63 25.21
C ILE A 150 -16.44 -7.75 25.14
N PRO A 151 -16.33 -8.82 25.97
CA PRO A 151 -15.25 -9.08 26.93
C PRO A 151 -13.87 -9.30 26.27
N PRO A 152 -12.77 -9.16 27.02
CA PRO A 152 -11.42 -9.38 26.46
C PRO A 152 -11.29 -10.78 25.84
N ILE A 153 -10.75 -10.84 24.62
CA ILE A 153 -10.47 -12.11 23.95
C ILE A 153 -9.24 -12.75 24.58
N THR A 154 -9.34 -14.03 24.90
CA THR A 154 -8.18 -14.80 25.38
C THR A 154 -7.27 -15.16 24.20
N PRO A 155 -5.94 -15.36 24.45
CA PRO A 155 -5.03 -15.82 23.40
C PRO A 155 -5.46 -17.14 22.75
N LEU A 156 -6.13 -18.02 23.49
CA LEU A 156 -6.64 -19.28 22.95
C LEU A 156 -7.81 -19.07 21.98
N GLN A 157 -8.75 -18.15 22.31
CA GLN A 157 -9.85 -17.80 21.40
C GLN A 157 -9.30 -17.15 20.11
N LEU A 158 -8.31 -16.27 20.25
CA LEU A 158 -7.64 -15.68 19.09
C LEU A 158 -6.97 -16.75 18.22
N LEU A 159 -6.24 -17.70 18.85
CA LEU A 159 -5.59 -18.79 18.14
C LEU A 159 -6.60 -19.69 17.43
N ASN A 160 -7.71 -20.03 18.08
CA ASN A 160 -8.77 -20.84 17.48
C ASN A 160 -9.41 -20.11 16.29
N ALA A 161 -9.68 -18.83 16.38
CA ALA A 161 -10.21 -18.03 15.26
C ALA A 161 -9.24 -17.95 14.06
N LEU A 162 -7.92 -18.05 14.31
CA LEU A 162 -6.89 -18.11 13.27
C LEU A 162 -6.93 -19.40 12.46
N PHE A 163 -7.23 -20.52 13.11
CA PHE A 163 -7.18 -21.86 12.50
C PHE A 163 -8.57 -22.43 12.25
N ASP A 164 -9.63 -21.77 12.70
CA ASP A 164 -10.98 -22.24 12.45
C ASP A 164 -11.41 -21.87 11.03
N VAL A 165 -11.47 -22.89 10.18
CA VAL A 165 -11.93 -22.81 8.78
C VAL A 165 -13.44 -22.61 8.68
N ARG A 166 -14.16 -22.74 9.79
CA ARG A 166 -15.60 -22.59 9.90
C ARG A 166 -15.97 -21.18 10.34
N GLU A 167 -15.98 -20.24 9.45
CA GLU A 167 -16.69 -18.94 9.49
C GLU A 167 -16.81 -18.16 10.83
N VAL A 168 -16.36 -18.70 11.96
CA VAL A 168 -16.23 -17.99 13.24
C VAL A 168 -14.99 -17.12 13.14
N GLY A 169 -15.13 -16.03 12.37
CA GLY A 169 -14.05 -15.08 12.16
C GLY A 169 -13.81 -14.25 13.41
N LEU A 170 -12.70 -13.52 13.40
CA LEU A 170 -12.43 -12.49 14.42
C LEU A 170 -13.55 -11.45 14.50
N ASP A 171 -14.34 -11.29 13.42
CA ASP A 171 -15.48 -10.40 13.37
C ASP A 171 -16.59 -10.82 14.36
N ASP A 172 -16.73 -12.12 14.64
CA ASP A 172 -17.68 -12.64 15.64
C ASP A 172 -17.17 -12.51 17.08
N LEU A 173 -15.86 -12.36 17.27
CA LEU A 173 -15.25 -12.22 18.59
C LEU A 173 -15.05 -10.76 19.00
N ALA A 174 -14.86 -9.87 18.01
CA ALA A 174 -14.62 -8.45 18.25
C ALA A 174 -15.06 -7.62 17.05
N ASP A 175 -16.01 -6.73 17.26
CA ASP A 175 -16.60 -5.90 16.20
C ASP A 175 -15.65 -4.81 15.70
N PHE A 176 -14.85 -4.23 16.60
CA PHE A 176 -14.01 -3.09 16.30
C PHE A 176 -12.52 -3.48 16.12
N PRO A 177 -11.84 -2.93 15.11
CA PRO A 177 -12.38 -2.23 13.95
C PRO A 177 -12.94 -3.20 12.89
N ALA A 178 -13.78 -2.70 11.97
CA ALA A 178 -14.27 -3.50 10.85
C ALA A 178 -13.11 -3.97 9.95
N GLY A 179 -12.83 -5.28 9.97
CA GLY A 179 -11.68 -5.87 9.28
C GLY A 179 -11.74 -5.69 7.77
N HIS A 180 -12.91 -5.85 7.14
CA HIS A 180 -13.09 -5.60 5.71
C HIS A 180 -12.75 -4.17 5.31
N ALA A 181 -13.18 -3.18 6.11
CA ALA A 181 -12.89 -1.77 5.86
C ALA A 181 -11.40 -1.46 5.99
N LEU A 182 -10.72 -2.03 7.02
CA LEU A 182 -9.30 -1.88 7.23
C LEU A 182 -8.49 -2.50 6.07
N ARG A 183 -8.74 -3.78 5.77
CA ARG A 183 -8.04 -4.50 4.70
C ARG A 183 -8.26 -3.86 3.33
N ALA A 184 -9.51 -3.46 3.03
CA ALA A 184 -9.83 -2.75 1.79
C ALA A 184 -9.07 -1.42 1.70
N SER A 185 -9.02 -0.62 2.79
CA SER A 185 -8.28 0.65 2.82
C SER A 185 -6.80 0.45 2.52
N VAL A 186 -6.17 -0.57 3.09
CA VAL A 186 -4.75 -0.84 2.85
C VAL A 186 -4.53 -1.39 1.44
N PHE A 187 -5.28 -2.39 1.03
CA PHE A 187 -5.08 -3.04 -0.27
C PHE A 187 -5.33 -2.09 -1.44
N TYR A 188 -6.51 -1.48 -1.50
CA TYR A 188 -6.85 -0.58 -2.61
C TYR A 188 -6.07 0.73 -2.55
N GLY A 189 -5.75 1.23 -1.35
CA GLY A 189 -4.89 2.40 -1.16
C GLY A 189 -3.47 2.18 -1.70
N LEU A 190 -2.83 1.05 -1.37
CA LEU A 190 -1.50 0.71 -1.88
C LEU A 190 -1.54 0.31 -3.37
N ALA A 191 -2.58 -0.36 -3.84
CA ALA A 191 -2.76 -0.64 -5.27
C ALA A 191 -2.87 0.67 -6.08
N ALA A 192 -3.67 1.64 -5.61
CA ALA A 192 -3.77 2.96 -6.23
C ALA A 192 -2.44 3.70 -6.21
N PHE A 193 -1.70 3.64 -5.09
CA PHE A 193 -0.34 4.18 -5.02
C PHE A 193 0.59 3.55 -6.06
N CYS A 194 0.58 2.22 -6.20
CA CYS A 194 1.39 1.53 -7.22
C CYS A 194 0.99 1.95 -8.65
N VAL A 195 -0.31 2.04 -8.94
CA VAL A 195 -0.80 2.54 -10.24
C VAL A 195 -0.36 3.98 -10.47
N ALA A 196 -0.53 4.88 -9.49
CA ALA A 196 -0.11 6.27 -9.60
C ALA A 196 1.40 6.42 -9.82
N ARG A 197 2.22 5.53 -9.26
CA ARG A 197 3.68 5.48 -9.48
C ARG A 197 4.07 5.01 -10.89
N LEU A 198 3.20 4.26 -11.54
CA LEU A 198 3.41 3.72 -12.89
C LEU A 198 2.69 4.54 -13.96
N ALA A 199 1.74 5.38 -13.56
CA ALA A 199 0.93 6.16 -14.46
C ALA A 199 1.77 7.19 -15.24
N PRO A 200 1.55 7.35 -16.55
CA PRO A 200 2.27 8.31 -17.38
C PRO A 200 1.90 9.77 -17.06
N ASP A 201 0.71 10.00 -16.51
CA ASP A 201 0.22 11.33 -16.18
C ASP A 201 -0.51 11.38 -14.82
N ARG A 202 -0.67 12.60 -14.31
CA ARG A 202 -1.32 12.87 -13.03
C ARG A 202 -2.79 12.46 -13.01
N ARG A 203 -3.50 12.57 -14.14
CA ARG A 203 -4.94 12.26 -14.20
C ARG A 203 -5.17 10.77 -13.93
N GLN A 204 -4.41 9.89 -14.57
CA GLN A 204 -4.51 8.46 -14.36
C GLN A 204 -4.19 8.07 -12.90
N GLY A 205 -3.19 8.70 -12.29
CA GLY A 205 -2.89 8.52 -10.87
C GLY A 205 -4.06 8.93 -9.97
N LEU A 206 -4.66 10.10 -10.22
CA LEU A 206 -5.82 10.57 -9.47
C LEU A 206 -7.06 9.69 -9.68
N THR A 207 -7.27 9.20 -10.91
CA THR A 207 -8.35 8.24 -11.21
C THR A 207 -8.18 6.95 -10.40
N ALA A 208 -6.96 6.42 -10.29
CA ALA A 208 -6.70 5.25 -9.48
C ALA A 208 -7.08 5.45 -8.00
N TYR A 209 -6.74 6.60 -7.42
CA TYR A 209 -7.18 6.94 -6.06
C TYR A 209 -8.70 7.12 -5.96
N GLY A 210 -9.34 7.74 -6.93
CA GLY A 210 -10.80 7.87 -6.97
C GLY A 210 -11.49 6.50 -6.99
N VAL A 211 -11.02 5.59 -7.83
CA VAL A 211 -11.54 4.20 -7.88
C VAL A 211 -11.29 3.48 -6.55
N ALA A 212 -10.12 3.64 -5.94
CA ALA A 212 -9.84 3.03 -4.64
C ALA A 212 -10.80 3.53 -3.55
N VAL A 213 -11.04 4.85 -3.47
CA VAL A 213 -12.00 5.43 -2.52
C VAL A 213 -13.41 4.89 -2.72
N LEU A 214 -13.86 4.78 -3.97
CA LEU A 214 -15.18 4.22 -4.29
C LEU A 214 -15.29 2.74 -3.87
N LEU A 215 -14.26 1.93 -4.16
CA LEU A 215 -14.24 0.52 -3.76
C LEU A 215 -14.20 0.36 -2.24
N ILE A 216 -13.34 1.11 -1.55
CA ILE A 216 -13.27 1.10 -0.09
C ILE A 216 -14.62 1.49 0.52
N GLY A 217 -15.24 2.56 0.01
CA GLY A 217 -16.55 3.00 0.46
C GLY A 217 -17.63 1.95 0.21
N ALA A 218 -17.70 1.40 -1.01
CA ALA A 218 -18.69 0.38 -1.36
C ALA A 218 -18.56 -0.87 -0.47
N ILE A 219 -17.33 -1.43 -0.35
CA ILE A 219 -17.06 -2.60 0.51
C ILE A 219 -17.45 -2.30 1.96
N SER A 220 -17.13 -1.13 2.46
CA SER A 220 -17.42 -0.74 3.84
C SER A 220 -18.91 -0.57 4.10
N MET A 221 -19.64 0.03 3.16
CA MET A 221 -21.09 0.18 3.28
C MET A 221 -21.82 -1.16 3.25
N THR A 222 -21.30 -2.15 2.50
CA THR A 222 -21.89 -3.49 2.55
C THR A 222 -21.79 -4.14 3.93
N ARG A 223 -20.78 -3.78 4.75
CA ARG A 223 -20.67 -4.33 6.13
C ARG A 223 -21.76 -3.81 7.06
N ILE A 224 -22.18 -2.54 6.86
CA ILE A 224 -23.33 -1.97 7.57
C ILE A 224 -24.61 -2.61 7.05
N TYR A 225 -24.77 -2.69 5.72
CA TYR A 225 -25.95 -3.28 5.08
C TYR A 225 -26.17 -4.74 5.51
N LEU A 226 -25.11 -5.53 5.61
CA LEU A 226 -25.15 -6.94 6.04
C LEU A 226 -25.24 -7.10 7.57
N GLU A 227 -25.47 -6.03 8.32
CA GLU A 227 -25.61 -6.02 9.77
C GLU A 227 -24.37 -6.55 10.54
N ALA A 228 -23.21 -6.59 9.85
CA ALA A 228 -22.00 -7.18 10.40
C ALA A 228 -21.16 -6.20 11.24
N HIS A 229 -21.32 -4.89 11.02
CA HIS A 229 -20.54 -3.86 11.72
C HIS A 229 -21.34 -2.56 11.88
N TYR A 230 -21.06 -1.85 12.97
CA TYR A 230 -21.56 -0.50 13.20
C TYR A 230 -20.74 0.54 12.39
N PRO A 231 -21.32 1.72 12.08
CA PRO A 231 -20.60 2.79 11.40
C PRO A 231 -19.26 3.18 12.05
N ILE A 232 -19.20 3.18 13.40
CA ILE A 232 -17.97 3.48 14.14
C ILE A 232 -16.88 2.43 13.91
N ASP A 233 -17.25 1.16 13.73
CA ASP A 233 -16.30 0.08 13.45
C ASP A 233 -15.67 0.26 12.05
N VAL A 234 -16.51 0.67 11.09
CA VAL A 234 -16.09 1.01 9.73
C VAL A 234 -15.14 2.21 9.73
N LEU A 235 -15.50 3.26 10.47
CA LEU A 235 -14.63 4.44 10.62
C LEU A 235 -13.29 4.07 11.23
N GLY A 236 -13.28 3.24 12.28
CA GLY A 236 -12.06 2.72 12.87
C GLY A 236 -11.19 1.94 11.87
N GLY A 237 -11.82 1.13 11.02
CA GLY A 237 -11.15 0.40 9.93
C GLY A 237 -10.51 1.34 8.91
N TRP A 238 -11.22 2.38 8.46
CA TRP A 238 -10.66 3.41 7.55
C TRP A 238 -9.47 4.14 8.16
N MET A 239 -9.59 4.56 9.42
CA MET A 239 -8.52 5.30 10.11
C MET A 239 -7.27 4.41 10.29
N ALA A 240 -7.44 3.19 10.75
CA ALA A 240 -6.34 2.25 10.91
C ALA A 240 -5.66 1.95 9.56
N GLY A 241 -6.46 1.69 8.51
CA GLY A 241 -5.97 1.46 7.16
C GLY A 241 -5.23 2.67 6.59
N ALA A 242 -5.79 3.88 6.73
CA ALA A 242 -5.15 5.12 6.28
C ALA A 242 -3.83 5.39 6.99
N ALA A 243 -3.75 5.14 8.31
CA ALA A 243 -2.51 5.26 9.07
C ALA A 243 -1.43 4.31 8.52
N LEU A 244 -1.77 3.04 8.32
CA LEU A 244 -0.82 2.05 7.81
C LEU A 244 -0.35 2.38 6.39
N VAL A 245 -1.26 2.74 5.49
CA VAL A 245 -0.90 3.19 4.12
C VAL A 245 0.04 4.39 4.17
N SER A 246 -0.27 5.38 5.01
CA SER A 246 0.53 6.59 5.14
C SER A 246 1.95 6.29 5.62
N VAL A 247 2.11 5.41 6.61
CA VAL A 247 3.43 4.98 7.10
C VAL A 247 4.22 4.24 6.02
N ILE A 248 3.59 3.25 5.34
CA ILE A 248 4.26 2.48 4.28
C ILE A 248 4.72 3.38 3.14
N VAL A 249 3.84 4.28 2.68
CA VAL A 249 4.17 5.23 1.61
C VAL A 249 5.26 6.21 2.05
N ALA A 250 5.20 6.75 3.27
CA ALA A 250 6.23 7.65 3.78
C ALA A 250 7.60 6.98 3.83
N VAL A 251 7.71 5.77 4.38
CA VAL A 251 8.95 5.01 4.44
C VAL A 251 9.50 4.72 3.04
N HIS A 252 8.63 4.33 2.10
CA HIS A 252 9.02 4.10 0.72
C HIS A 252 9.57 5.35 0.05
N VAL A 253 8.88 6.49 0.16
CA VAL A 253 9.26 7.75 -0.48
C VAL A 253 10.55 8.31 0.14
N LEU A 254 10.72 8.22 1.47
CA LEU A 254 11.97 8.64 2.15
C LEU A 254 13.14 7.79 1.71
N GLY A 255 13.00 6.47 1.69
CA GLY A 255 14.07 5.57 1.22
C GLY A 255 14.47 5.81 -0.24
N LEU A 256 13.53 6.19 -1.10
CA LEU A 256 13.81 6.57 -2.48
C LEU A 256 14.56 7.90 -2.56
N ALA A 257 14.17 8.90 -1.77
CA ALA A 257 14.84 10.20 -1.70
C ALA A 257 16.30 10.07 -1.25
N GLU A 258 16.59 9.21 -0.27
CA GLU A 258 17.94 8.94 0.18
C GLU A 258 18.80 8.29 -0.92
N ARG A 259 18.25 7.33 -1.67
CA ARG A 259 18.95 6.70 -2.79
C ARG A 259 19.30 7.69 -3.90
N ILE A 260 18.40 8.62 -4.20
CA ILE A 260 18.63 9.69 -5.18
C ILE A 260 19.78 10.58 -4.69
N ARG A 261 19.75 11.07 -3.44
CA ARG A 261 20.81 11.90 -2.86
C ARG A 261 22.17 11.19 -2.87
N ALA A 262 22.21 9.91 -2.54
CA ALA A 262 23.44 9.12 -2.59
C ALA A 262 23.99 8.97 -4.00
N ALA A 263 23.12 8.78 -5.01
CA ALA A 263 23.51 8.71 -6.40
C ALA A 263 24.06 10.05 -6.90
N ASP A 264 23.44 11.17 -6.54
CA ASP A 264 23.87 12.52 -6.89
C ASP A 264 25.25 12.84 -6.26
N ALA A 265 25.44 12.48 -4.99
CA ALA A 265 26.73 12.65 -4.30
C ALA A 265 27.86 11.84 -4.96
N LEU A 266 27.57 10.60 -5.38
CA LEU A 266 28.53 9.76 -6.11
C LEU A 266 28.87 10.35 -7.49
N ALA A 267 27.89 10.90 -8.20
CA ALA A 267 28.10 11.57 -9.48
C ALA A 267 28.99 12.81 -9.33
N ALA A 268 28.72 13.67 -8.33
CA ALA A 268 29.51 14.84 -8.03
C ALA A 268 30.96 14.48 -7.65
N ALA A 269 31.15 13.44 -6.84
CA ALA A 269 32.52 12.97 -6.48
C ALA A 269 33.29 12.39 -7.68
N SER A 270 32.60 11.79 -8.66
CA SER A 270 33.23 11.27 -9.88
C SER A 270 33.70 12.38 -10.83
N ASP A 271 32.97 13.49 -10.87
CA ASP A 271 33.30 14.65 -11.72
C ASP A 271 34.48 15.45 -11.16
N GLN A 272 34.68 15.42 -9.84
CA GLN A 272 35.81 16.07 -9.16
C GLN A 272 37.14 15.28 -9.27
N ARG A 273 37.14 14.06 -9.81
CA ARG A 273 38.40 13.32 -10.01
C ARG A 273 39.24 14.02 -11.09
N PRO A 274 40.48 14.47 -10.78
CA PRO A 274 41.31 15.12 -11.75
C PRO A 274 41.49 14.19 -12.96
N ARG A 275 41.22 14.71 -14.16
CA ARG A 275 41.52 14.00 -15.40
C ARG A 275 42.99 13.64 -15.34
N ARG A 276 43.29 12.35 -15.29
CA ARG A 276 44.71 11.90 -15.40
C ARG A 276 45.25 12.50 -16.67
N VAL A 277 46.14 13.50 -16.52
CA VAL A 277 46.89 14.07 -17.62
C VAL A 277 47.67 12.92 -18.20
N ALA A 278 47.39 12.56 -19.45
CA ALA A 278 48.21 11.59 -20.17
C ALA A 278 49.64 12.12 -20.26
N VAL A 279 50.54 11.52 -19.50
CA VAL A 279 51.96 11.84 -19.59
C VAL A 279 52.40 11.42 -20.99
N PRO A 280 52.90 12.34 -21.84
CA PRO A 280 53.35 11.98 -23.16
C PRO A 280 54.57 11.06 -23.02
N LEU A 281 54.51 9.87 -23.64
CA LEU A 281 55.64 8.95 -23.74
C LEU A 281 56.77 9.67 -24.50
N ARG A 282 57.80 10.05 -23.76
CA ARG A 282 59.04 10.53 -24.36
C ARG A 282 59.66 9.40 -25.23
N HIS A 283 59.53 9.53 -26.52
CA HIS A 283 60.28 8.70 -27.42
C HIS A 283 61.81 8.91 -27.11
N ARG A 284 62.39 7.88 -26.50
CA ARG A 284 63.84 7.77 -26.44
C ARG A 284 64.36 7.63 -27.89
N ARG A 285 64.92 8.67 -28.44
CA ARG A 285 65.75 8.55 -29.63
C ARG A 285 67.07 7.85 -29.19
N GLU A 286 67.21 6.62 -29.65
CA GLU A 286 68.50 5.95 -29.62
C GLU A 286 69.38 6.58 -30.70
N SER A 287 70.49 7.13 -30.28
CA SER A 287 71.66 7.52 -31.11
C SER A 287 72.65 6.39 -31.21
#